data_febb5903fa289119e29c3789ecc02bac
#
_entry.id   febb5903fa289119e29c3789ecc02bac
#
_cell.length_a   1.000
_cell.length_b   1.000
_cell.length_c   1.000
_cell.angle_alpha   90.00
_cell.angle_beta   90.00
_cell.angle_gamma   90.00
#
_symmetry.space_group_name_H-M   'P 1'
#
loop_
_entity.id
_entity.type
_entity.pdbx_description
1 polymer ?
#
loop_
_entity_poly.entity_id
_entity_poly.type
_entity_poly.pdbx_seq_one_letter_code
_entity_poly.pdbx_strand_id
1 'polypeptide(L)'
;MTAIDPTAHLTEEQIEELGRELDAIRDEVIADRGEKDAAYIRKVISVQRKLELVSRGVLLFSIFPPAWVLGTAGLSVAKIMDNMEIGHNVLHGQWDWMRDPKIHSTTWEWDHVSPSDQWKHSHNELHHTYTNVIGKDNDLGYGIMRVDEDQRWHPFHLGQPLWNFLNACFFEYGIAAYDLELGKNLHKRRRKNPEFRARAKAVGRKIRKQVLKDYVIHPLLSGPSFLTTLAATFTANLVRNLWTHSVIMCGHFPEGVQVFERRSIKGETRGQWYLRQMMGSANISGSKAMHFMTGNLSHQIEHHLFPDLPSNRYAEVAVKVRALFEKYELEYVTGPLPKQVFSAWHKVFRLALPNRKPKVGTPDHERELVTA
;
A
#
# COMPACT_ATOMS: atom_id res chain seq x y z
N MET A 1 1.45 -24.13 20.11
CA MET A 1 0.35 -24.60 19.28
C MET A 1 0.77 -24.21 17.88
N THR A 2 1.00 -25.18 17.00
CA THR A 2 1.11 -24.88 15.55
C THR A 2 -0.18 -24.18 15.14
N ALA A 3 -0.07 -23.02 14.50
CA ALA A 3 -1.24 -22.35 13.94
C ALA A 3 -1.94 -23.36 13.01
N ILE A 4 -3.23 -23.58 13.22
CA ILE A 4 -4.01 -24.44 12.34
C ILE A 4 -4.03 -23.75 11.00
N ASP A 5 -3.58 -24.41 9.96
CA ASP A 5 -3.70 -23.90 8.58
C ASP A 5 -5.19 -23.79 8.24
N PRO A 6 -5.75 -22.58 8.07
CA PRO A 6 -7.17 -22.41 7.81
C PRO A 6 -7.60 -22.90 6.43
N THR A 7 -6.67 -23.30 5.59
CA THR A 7 -6.93 -23.84 4.25
C THR A 7 -6.77 -25.36 4.17
N ALA A 8 -6.38 -26.02 5.27
CA ALA A 8 -6.10 -27.46 5.31
C ALA A 8 -7.30 -28.37 5.01
N HIS A 9 -8.51 -27.84 5.03
CA HIS A 9 -9.74 -28.55 4.69
C HIS A 9 -10.02 -28.60 3.19
N LEU A 10 -9.33 -27.77 2.39
CA LEU A 10 -9.53 -27.70 0.94
C LEU A 10 -8.69 -28.77 0.22
N THR A 11 -9.30 -29.46 -0.74
CA THR A 11 -8.58 -30.33 -1.68
C THR A 11 -7.91 -29.51 -2.79
N GLU A 12 -6.91 -30.09 -3.46
CA GLU A 12 -6.26 -29.45 -4.61
C GLU A 12 -7.29 -29.14 -5.73
N GLU A 13 -8.25 -30.02 -5.97
CA GLU A 13 -9.32 -29.79 -6.96
C GLU A 13 -10.19 -28.59 -6.60
N GLN A 14 -10.54 -28.43 -5.33
CA GLN A 14 -11.31 -27.28 -4.84
C GLN A 14 -10.53 -25.97 -4.99
N ILE A 15 -9.22 -26.00 -4.74
CA ILE A 15 -8.35 -24.81 -4.91
C ILE A 15 -8.28 -24.41 -6.39
N GLU A 16 -8.16 -25.36 -7.30
CA GLU A 16 -8.16 -25.08 -8.73
C GLU A 16 -9.54 -24.63 -9.25
N GLU A 17 -10.63 -25.16 -8.68
CA GLU A 17 -12.00 -24.69 -8.99
C GLU A 17 -12.19 -23.23 -8.52
N LEU A 18 -11.78 -22.91 -7.30
CA LEU A 18 -11.75 -21.55 -6.77
C LEU A 18 -10.99 -20.61 -7.73
N GLY A 19 -9.83 -21.05 -8.22
CA GLY A 19 -9.05 -20.30 -9.20
C GLY A 19 -9.83 -19.98 -10.48
N ARG A 20 -10.54 -20.97 -11.02
CA ARG A 20 -11.40 -20.78 -12.23
C ARG A 20 -12.57 -19.83 -11.97
N GLU A 21 -13.20 -19.92 -10.79
CA GLU A 21 -14.31 -19.04 -10.42
C GLU A 21 -13.84 -17.59 -10.26
N LEU A 22 -12.66 -17.38 -9.70
CA LEU A 22 -12.03 -16.05 -9.59
C LEU A 22 -11.67 -15.48 -10.98
N ASP A 23 -11.11 -16.31 -11.88
CA ASP A 23 -10.87 -15.91 -13.26
C ASP A 23 -12.18 -15.50 -13.97
N ALA A 24 -13.27 -16.23 -13.77
CA ALA A 24 -14.57 -15.90 -14.35
C ALA A 24 -15.10 -14.55 -13.85
N ILE A 25 -14.95 -14.23 -12.56
CA ILE A 25 -15.30 -12.92 -12.00
C ILE A 25 -14.47 -11.81 -12.65
N ARG A 26 -13.17 -12.02 -12.81
CA ARG A 26 -12.28 -11.05 -13.47
C ARG A 26 -12.68 -10.82 -14.93
N ASP A 27 -12.89 -11.89 -15.67
CA ASP A 27 -13.24 -11.82 -17.09
C ASP A 27 -14.60 -11.12 -17.35
N GLU A 28 -15.58 -11.33 -16.46
CA GLU A 28 -16.86 -10.62 -16.50
C GLU A 28 -16.67 -9.10 -16.37
N VAL A 29 -15.86 -8.65 -15.41
CA VAL A 29 -15.59 -7.22 -15.22
C VAL A 29 -14.81 -6.64 -16.41
N ILE A 30 -13.83 -7.39 -16.95
CA ILE A 30 -13.08 -6.97 -18.13
C ILE A 30 -14.01 -6.81 -19.34
N ALA A 31 -14.96 -7.70 -19.52
CA ALA A 31 -15.93 -7.64 -20.61
C ALA A 31 -16.91 -6.44 -20.48
N ASP A 32 -17.27 -6.05 -19.26
CA ASP A 32 -18.21 -4.95 -18.97
C ASP A 32 -17.54 -3.58 -18.80
N ARG A 33 -16.20 -3.53 -18.65
CA ARG A 33 -15.50 -2.25 -18.49
C ARG A 33 -15.65 -1.37 -19.73
N GLY A 34 -15.88 -0.05 -19.52
CA GLY A 34 -16.14 0.83 -20.63
C GLY A 34 -16.17 2.31 -20.27
N GLU A 35 -16.98 3.09 -21.02
CA GLU A 35 -17.02 4.56 -20.88
C GLU A 35 -17.38 5.04 -19.46
N LYS A 36 -18.16 4.29 -18.70
CA LYS A 36 -18.49 4.62 -17.31
C LYS A 36 -17.21 4.68 -16.43
N ASP A 37 -16.34 3.70 -16.63
CA ASP A 37 -15.07 3.61 -15.89
C ASP A 37 -14.09 4.70 -16.36
N ALA A 38 -14.02 4.94 -17.68
CA ALA A 38 -13.22 6.02 -18.25
C ALA A 38 -13.69 7.40 -17.76
N ALA A 39 -14.99 7.64 -17.72
CA ALA A 39 -15.56 8.88 -17.20
C ALA A 39 -15.29 9.06 -15.71
N TYR A 40 -15.33 7.97 -14.93
CA TYR A 40 -15.00 8.00 -13.51
C TYR A 40 -13.58 8.54 -13.26
N ILE A 41 -12.56 7.91 -13.83
CA ILE A 41 -11.17 8.33 -13.56
C ILE A 41 -10.87 9.75 -14.07
N ARG A 42 -11.39 10.11 -15.24
CA ARG A 42 -11.25 11.49 -15.78
C ARG A 42 -11.89 12.52 -14.84
N LYS A 43 -13.08 12.21 -14.29
CA LYS A 43 -13.75 13.07 -13.31
C LYS A 43 -12.94 13.18 -12.02
N VAL A 44 -12.45 12.07 -11.48
CA VAL A 44 -11.63 12.06 -10.25
C VAL A 44 -10.37 12.91 -10.41
N ILE A 45 -9.63 12.75 -11.52
CA ILE A 45 -8.46 13.56 -11.83
C ILE A 45 -8.82 15.05 -11.93
N SER A 46 -9.93 15.37 -12.60
CA SER A 46 -10.39 16.77 -12.76
C SER A 46 -10.76 17.39 -11.42
N VAL A 47 -11.48 16.66 -10.55
CA VAL A 47 -11.86 17.11 -9.20
C VAL A 47 -10.62 17.32 -8.34
N GLN A 48 -9.70 16.36 -8.33
CA GLN A 48 -8.45 16.45 -7.55
C GLN A 48 -7.65 17.68 -7.94
N ARG A 49 -7.41 17.91 -9.23
CA ARG A 49 -6.63 19.07 -9.73
C ARG A 49 -7.27 20.40 -9.35
N LYS A 50 -8.60 20.51 -9.49
CA LYS A 50 -9.36 21.70 -9.10
C LYS A 50 -9.28 21.91 -7.58
N LEU A 51 -9.47 20.86 -6.80
CA LEU A 51 -9.40 20.93 -5.33
C LEU A 51 -8.02 21.36 -4.87
N GLU A 52 -6.94 20.80 -5.44
CA GLU A 52 -5.56 21.20 -5.11
C GLU A 52 -5.33 22.67 -5.44
N LEU A 53 -5.71 23.12 -6.65
CA LEU A 53 -5.53 24.51 -7.07
C LEU A 53 -6.28 25.48 -6.17
N VAL A 54 -7.58 25.21 -5.90
CA VAL A 54 -8.40 26.07 -5.02
C VAL A 54 -7.85 26.08 -3.60
N SER A 55 -7.47 24.92 -3.05
CA SER A 55 -6.91 24.84 -1.69
C SER A 55 -5.61 25.61 -1.57
N ARG A 56 -4.71 25.52 -2.56
CA ARG A 56 -3.49 26.33 -2.59
C ARG A 56 -3.78 27.82 -2.72
N GLY A 57 -4.79 28.21 -3.51
CA GLY A 57 -5.26 29.60 -3.60
C GLY A 57 -5.81 30.13 -2.27
N VAL A 58 -6.62 29.34 -1.57
CA VAL A 58 -7.14 29.70 -0.23
C VAL A 58 -6.00 29.86 0.78
N LEU A 59 -4.98 29.00 0.71
CA LEU A 59 -3.80 29.07 1.60
C LEU A 59 -2.94 30.32 1.39
N LEU A 60 -3.07 31.07 0.29
CA LEU A 60 -2.42 32.36 0.17
C LEU A 60 -2.89 33.36 1.25
N PHE A 61 -4.07 33.11 1.81
CA PHE A 61 -4.68 33.87 2.88
C PHE A 61 -4.66 33.16 4.23
N SER A 62 -3.76 32.20 4.41
CA SER A 62 -3.72 31.31 5.59
C SER A 62 -3.37 31.99 6.92
N ILE A 63 -3.00 33.27 6.90
CA ILE A 63 -2.92 34.10 8.10
C ILE A 63 -4.30 34.23 8.80
N PHE A 64 -5.39 34.07 8.04
CA PHE A 64 -6.74 34.00 8.57
C PHE A 64 -7.11 32.57 8.94
N PRO A 65 -7.48 32.27 10.21
CA PRO A 65 -7.74 30.90 10.66
C PRO A 65 -8.73 30.09 9.80
N PRO A 66 -9.86 30.65 9.31
CA PRO A 66 -10.75 29.90 8.43
C PRO A 66 -10.09 29.48 7.11
N ALA A 67 -9.27 30.35 6.51
CA ALA A 67 -8.54 30.04 5.28
C ALA A 67 -7.49 28.95 5.53
N TRP A 68 -6.80 29.01 6.69
CA TRP A 68 -5.85 27.97 7.09
C TRP A 68 -6.53 26.61 7.23
N VAL A 69 -7.66 26.54 7.96
CA VAL A 69 -8.41 25.29 8.17
C VAL A 69 -8.94 24.72 6.85
N LEU A 70 -9.67 25.53 6.07
CA LEU A 70 -10.31 25.08 4.83
C LEU A 70 -9.26 24.71 3.77
N GLY A 71 -8.23 25.53 3.61
CA GLY A 71 -7.15 25.28 2.66
C GLY A 71 -6.33 24.05 3.02
N THR A 72 -6.01 23.86 4.29
CA THR A 72 -5.29 22.66 4.77
C THR A 72 -6.11 21.39 4.59
N ALA A 73 -7.39 21.42 4.96
CA ALA A 73 -8.29 20.28 4.79
C ALA A 73 -8.45 19.91 3.31
N GLY A 74 -8.73 20.90 2.44
CA GLY A 74 -8.86 20.68 1.01
C GLY A 74 -7.57 20.15 0.37
N LEU A 75 -6.42 20.71 0.74
CA LEU A 75 -5.11 20.25 0.25
C LEU A 75 -4.81 18.82 0.74
N SER A 76 -5.15 18.49 1.98
CA SER A 76 -4.99 17.12 2.51
C SER A 76 -5.81 16.10 1.69
N VAL A 77 -7.09 16.42 1.43
CA VAL A 77 -7.96 15.57 0.61
C VAL A 77 -7.41 15.45 -0.81
N ALA A 78 -7.00 16.55 -1.44
CA ALA A 78 -6.43 16.52 -2.79
C ALA A 78 -5.17 15.63 -2.88
N LYS A 79 -4.29 15.69 -1.88
CA LYS A 79 -3.07 14.86 -1.82
C LYS A 79 -3.39 13.38 -1.56
N ILE A 80 -4.39 13.09 -0.73
CA ILE A 80 -4.86 11.71 -0.52
C ILE A 80 -5.43 11.15 -1.83
N MET A 81 -6.27 11.91 -2.52
CA MET A 81 -6.83 11.50 -3.81
C MET A 81 -5.75 11.24 -4.86
N ASP A 82 -4.76 12.13 -4.97
CA ASP A 82 -3.64 11.96 -5.91
C ASP A 82 -2.83 10.70 -5.61
N ASN A 83 -2.60 10.40 -4.35
CA ASN A 83 -1.78 9.27 -3.94
C ASN A 83 -2.54 7.94 -4.02
N MET A 84 -3.77 7.88 -3.47
CA MET A 84 -4.54 6.64 -3.29
C MET A 84 -5.39 6.30 -4.51
N GLU A 85 -6.37 7.14 -4.85
CA GLU A 85 -7.35 6.82 -5.90
C GLU A 85 -6.77 7.00 -7.30
N ILE A 86 -5.86 7.95 -7.49
CA ILE A 86 -5.30 8.22 -8.82
C ILE A 86 -3.96 7.53 -9.01
N GLY A 87 -2.93 7.96 -8.30
CA GLY A 87 -1.55 7.53 -8.54
C GLY A 87 -1.38 6.02 -8.41
N HIS A 88 -1.80 5.47 -7.27
CA HIS A 88 -1.73 4.03 -7.01
C HIS A 88 -2.44 3.22 -8.12
N ASN A 89 -3.71 3.54 -8.41
CA ASN A 89 -4.53 2.77 -9.33
C ASN A 89 -4.10 2.94 -10.81
N VAL A 90 -3.68 4.14 -11.21
CA VAL A 90 -3.12 4.35 -12.56
C VAL A 90 -1.81 3.59 -12.73
N LEU A 91 -0.95 3.57 -11.72
CA LEU A 91 0.33 2.86 -11.78
C LEU A 91 0.18 1.33 -11.77
N HIS A 92 -0.96 0.80 -11.30
CA HIS A 92 -1.35 -0.60 -11.49
C HIS A 92 -1.80 -0.95 -12.91
N GLY A 93 -1.91 0.03 -13.81
CA GLY A 93 -2.37 -0.19 -15.19
C GLY A 93 -3.89 -0.37 -15.31
N GLN A 94 -4.66 -0.06 -14.27
CA GLN A 94 -6.13 -0.23 -14.26
C GLN A 94 -6.85 0.51 -15.39
N TRP A 95 -6.21 1.53 -15.95
CA TRP A 95 -6.75 2.41 -16.99
C TRP A 95 -6.04 2.31 -18.34
N ASP A 96 -5.03 1.42 -18.47
CA ASP A 96 -4.20 1.30 -19.67
C ASP A 96 -5.00 0.84 -20.90
N TRP A 97 -6.10 0.13 -20.69
CA TRP A 97 -7.02 -0.28 -21.73
C TRP A 97 -7.68 0.90 -22.51
N MET A 98 -7.74 2.09 -21.89
CA MET A 98 -8.25 3.30 -22.57
C MET A 98 -7.29 3.83 -23.65
N ARG A 99 -6.04 3.38 -23.65
CA ARG A 99 -4.96 3.87 -24.55
C ARG A 99 -4.81 5.39 -24.54
N ASP A 100 -5.15 6.04 -23.41
CA ASP A 100 -4.98 7.47 -23.21
C ASP A 100 -3.58 7.73 -22.64
N PRO A 101 -2.64 8.37 -23.40
CA PRO A 101 -1.28 8.58 -22.94
C PRO A 101 -1.18 9.52 -21.74
N LYS A 102 -2.26 10.22 -21.38
CA LYS A 102 -2.34 11.09 -20.19
C LYS A 102 -2.79 10.34 -18.94
N ILE A 103 -3.35 9.14 -19.09
CA ILE A 103 -3.84 8.30 -18.00
C ILE A 103 -3.37 6.87 -18.28
N HIS A 104 -2.04 6.64 -18.20
CA HIS A 104 -1.44 5.35 -18.53
C HIS A 104 -0.28 5.06 -17.58
N SER A 105 -0.14 3.82 -17.14
CA SER A 105 0.86 3.39 -16.14
C SER A 105 2.31 3.67 -16.54
N THR A 106 2.59 3.73 -17.85
CA THR A 106 3.95 3.98 -18.37
C THR A 106 4.31 5.46 -18.43
N THR A 107 3.34 6.36 -18.40
CA THR A 107 3.56 7.81 -18.56
C THR A 107 3.16 8.60 -17.32
N TRP A 108 2.37 8.01 -16.42
CA TRP A 108 1.91 8.67 -15.21
C TRP A 108 3.02 8.83 -14.19
N GLU A 109 3.09 10.03 -13.63
CA GLU A 109 3.97 10.32 -12.50
C GLU A 109 3.18 11.04 -11.41
N TRP A 110 3.23 10.52 -10.21
CA TRP A 110 2.46 10.99 -9.06
C TRP A 110 3.18 12.02 -8.18
N ASP A 111 2.43 12.74 -7.32
CA ASP A 111 2.97 13.68 -6.35
C ASP A 111 3.50 12.95 -5.10
N HIS A 112 4.54 12.14 -5.31
CA HIS A 112 5.18 11.31 -4.30
C HIS A 112 6.69 11.32 -4.49
N VAL A 113 7.47 11.11 -3.43
CA VAL A 113 8.95 11.16 -3.52
C VAL A 113 9.56 9.91 -4.15
N SER A 114 8.86 8.78 -4.16
CA SER A 114 9.28 7.61 -4.93
C SER A 114 8.92 7.79 -6.40
N PRO A 115 9.87 7.62 -7.33
CA PRO A 115 9.58 7.57 -8.77
C PRO A 115 8.64 6.42 -9.11
N SER A 116 7.72 6.66 -10.04
CA SER A 116 6.68 5.70 -10.43
C SER A 116 7.24 4.37 -10.94
N ASP A 117 8.36 4.39 -11.68
CA ASP A 117 9.02 3.18 -12.18
C ASP A 117 9.60 2.31 -11.07
N GLN A 118 10.19 2.93 -10.04
CA GLN A 118 10.75 2.20 -8.89
C GLN A 118 9.66 1.60 -8.02
N TRP A 119 8.58 2.35 -7.81
CA TRP A 119 7.42 1.88 -7.07
C TRP A 119 6.73 0.72 -7.79
N LYS A 120 6.54 0.79 -9.12
CA LYS A 120 5.97 -0.31 -9.90
C LYS A 120 6.78 -1.59 -9.77
N HIS A 121 8.10 -1.51 -9.82
CA HIS A 121 8.95 -2.67 -9.61
C HIS A 121 8.81 -3.26 -8.20
N SER A 122 8.87 -2.41 -7.17
CA SER A 122 8.75 -2.85 -5.78
C SER A 122 7.35 -3.37 -5.45
N HIS A 123 6.32 -2.65 -5.88
CA HIS A 123 4.94 -2.92 -5.51
C HIS A 123 4.24 -3.90 -6.48
N ASN A 124 4.17 -3.57 -7.79
CA ASN A 124 3.42 -4.42 -8.72
C ASN A 124 4.13 -5.76 -8.99
N GLU A 125 5.48 -5.75 -9.15
CA GLU A 125 6.20 -6.98 -9.49
C GLU A 125 6.56 -7.81 -8.26
N LEU A 126 7.04 -7.19 -7.16
CA LEU A 126 7.48 -7.96 -5.99
C LEU A 126 6.35 -8.18 -4.99
N HIS A 127 5.69 -7.11 -4.53
CA HIS A 127 4.66 -7.24 -3.50
C HIS A 127 3.44 -8.02 -4.00
N HIS A 128 2.84 -7.67 -5.15
CA HIS A 128 1.67 -8.41 -5.67
C HIS A 128 1.98 -9.84 -6.09
N THR A 129 3.21 -10.12 -6.55
CA THR A 129 3.59 -11.51 -6.85
C THR A 129 3.81 -12.32 -5.58
N TYR A 130 4.41 -11.73 -4.54
CA TYR A 130 4.86 -12.43 -3.35
C TYR A 130 4.17 -11.93 -2.06
N THR A 131 2.95 -11.45 -2.16
CA THR A 131 2.20 -10.89 -1.03
C THR A 131 2.38 -11.69 0.25
N ASN A 132 2.88 -11.03 1.29
CA ASN A 132 3.16 -11.56 2.62
C ASN A 132 4.12 -12.76 2.68
N VAL A 133 4.94 -13.02 1.64
CA VAL A 133 5.96 -14.08 1.68
C VAL A 133 7.25 -13.54 2.32
N ILE A 134 7.67 -14.13 3.44
CA ILE A 134 8.86 -13.74 4.19
C ILE A 134 10.10 -13.76 3.29
N GLY A 135 10.83 -12.64 3.25
CA GLY A 135 12.07 -12.49 2.49
C GLY A 135 11.91 -12.36 0.96
N LYS A 136 10.66 -12.30 0.46
CA LYS A 136 10.34 -12.04 -0.95
C LYS A 136 9.55 -10.75 -1.12
N ASP A 137 8.55 -10.54 -0.27
CA ASP A 137 7.73 -9.34 -0.26
C ASP A 137 8.50 -8.17 0.36
N ASN A 138 8.72 -7.11 -0.40
CA ASN A 138 9.41 -5.93 0.08
C ASN A 138 8.53 -5.08 1.02
N ASP A 139 7.19 -5.17 0.89
CA ASP A 139 6.25 -4.39 1.68
C ASP A 139 6.00 -5.02 3.06
N LEU A 140 6.35 -6.29 3.25
CA LEU A 140 6.13 -7.02 4.50
C LEU A 140 6.90 -6.36 5.65
N GLY A 141 6.15 -5.68 6.53
CA GLY A 141 6.72 -4.96 7.67
C GLY A 141 7.60 -3.76 7.28
N TYR A 142 7.57 -3.31 6.03
CA TYR A 142 8.37 -2.20 5.48
C TYR A 142 9.88 -2.35 5.74
N GLY A 143 10.36 -3.57 5.96
CA GLY A 143 11.75 -3.85 6.32
C GLY A 143 12.19 -3.35 7.70
N ILE A 144 11.29 -2.83 8.52
CA ILE A 144 11.57 -2.27 9.87
C ILE A 144 10.74 -2.92 10.98
N MET A 145 9.77 -3.75 10.63
CA MET A 145 8.90 -4.41 11.60
C MET A 145 8.93 -5.92 11.43
N ARG A 146 8.79 -6.60 12.54
CA ARG A 146 8.41 -8.00 12.62
C ARG A 146 6.90 -8.07 12.72
N VAL A 147 6.25 -8.72 11.76
CA VAL A 147 4.79 -8.78 11.61
C VAL A 147 4.22 -10.19 11.79
N ASP A 148 5.10 -11.17 12.01
CA ASP A 148 4.73 -12.56 12.29
C ASP A 148 5.66 -13.19 13.34
N GLU A 149 5.14 -14.17 14.09
CA GLU A 149 5.90 -14.90 15.12
C GLU A 149 6.98 -15.79 14.52
N ASP A 150 6.83 -16.21 13.26
CA ASP A 150 7.79 -17.05 12.55
C ASP A 150 8.99 -16.26 12.02
N GLN A 151 8.88 -14.93 11.94
CA GLN A 151 10.03 -14.08 11.66
C GLN A 151 10.97 -14.06 12.88
N ARG A 152 12.28 -14.21 12.61
CA ARG A 152 13.30 -14.16 13.67
C ARG A 152 13.26 -12.82 14.40
N TRP A 153 13.16 -12.85 15.74
CA TRP A 153 13.26 -11.66 16.56
C TRP A 153 14.71 -11.15 16.64
N HIS A 154 14.86 -9.84 16.62
CA HIS A 154 16.13 -9.14 16.81
C HIS A 154 15.91 -7.96 17.78
N PRO A 155 16.89 -7.55 18.62
CA PRO A 155 16.75 -6.41 19.55
C PRO A 155 16.28 -5.10 18.91
N PHE A 156 16.56 -4.89 17.62
CA PHE A 156 16.04 -3.76 16.84
C PHE A 156 14.50 -3.67 16.86
N HIS A 157 13.80 -4.82 16.96
CA HIS A 157 12.35 -4.86 16.99
C HIS A 157 11.74 -4.29 18.27
N LEU A 158 12.51 -4.13 19.36
CA LEU A 158 12.03 -3.43 20.56
C LEU A 158 11.61 -1.99 20.25
N GLY A 159 12.25 -1.35 19.30
CA GLY A 159 11.90 0.00 18.83
C GLY A 159 10.84 0.05 17.75
N GLN A 160 10.28 -1.09 17.27
CA GLN A 160 9.40 -1.09 16.11
C GLN A 160 8.11 -0.26 16.28
N PRO A 161 7.51 -0.07 17.48
CA PRO A 161 6.41 0.87 17.62
C PRO A 161 6.80 2.31 17.27
N LEU A 162 7.99 2.75 17.69
CA LEU A 162 8.53 4.07 17.34
C LEU A 162 8.89 4.15 15.85
N TRP A 163 9.56 3.13 15.32
CA TRP A 163 9.90 3.08 13.89
C TRP A 163 8.65 3.14 13.01
N ASN A 164 7.60 2.41 13.37
CA ASN A 164 6.33 2.44 12.65
C ASN A 164 5.63 3.79 12.75
N PHE A 165 5.64 4.43 13.92
CA PHE A 165 5.10 5.77 14.08
C PHE A 165 5.82 6.80 13.20
N LEU A 166 7.16 6.77 13.22
CA LEU A 166 7.95 7.65 12.36
C LEU A 166 7.72 7.35 10.88
N ASN A 167 7.62 6.07 10.52
CA ASN A 167 7.27 5.67 9.16
C ASN A 167 5.88 6.19 8.77
N ALA A 168 4.90 6.14 9.66
CA ALA A 168 3.56 6.69 9.39
C ALA A 168 3.59 8.22 9.14
N CYS A 169 4.35 8.96 9.93
CA CYS A 169 4.50 10.41 9.76
C CYS A 169 5.21 10.80 8.44
N PHE A 170 6.16 9.98 8.01
CA PHE A 170 7.01 10.24 6.83
C PHE A 170 6.87 9.13 5.77
N PHE A 171 5.67 8.61 5.61
CA PHE A 171 5.42 7.38 4.86
C PHE A 171 5.92 7.42 3.42
N GLU A 172 5.76 8.54 2.72
CA GLU A 172 6.28 8.68 1.35
C GLU A 172 7.81 8.53 1.26
N TYR A 173 8.54 8.96 2.29
CA TYR A 173 10.00 8.79 2.35
C TYR A 173 10.37 7.37 2.74
N GLY A 174 9.57 6.74 3.60
CA GLY A 174 9.68 5.32 3.94
C GLY A 174 9.55 4.45 2.69
N ILE A 175 8.51 4.68 1.88
CA ILE A 175 8.30 4.00 0.60
C ILE A 175 9.54 4.18 -0.31
N ALA A 176 10.00 5.41 -0.53
CA ALA A 176 11.18 5.63 -1.36
C ALA A 176 12.44 4.95 -0.81
N ALA A 177 12.56 4.80 0.50
CA ALA A 177 13.70 4.12 1.14
C ALA A 177 13.69 2.61 0.90
N TYR A 178 12.53 1.96 1.01
CA TYR A 178 12.46 0.53 0.74
C TYR A 178 12.42 0.21 -0.76
N ASP A 179 11.82 1.04 -1.61
CA ASP A 179 11.92 0.92 -3.07
C ASP A 179 13.38 0.94 -3.53
N LEU A 180 14.22 1.74 -2.90
CA LEU A 180 15.67 1.73 -3.11
C LEU A 180 16.37 0.51 -2.50
N GLU A 181 15.66 -0.34 -1.76
CA GLU A 181 16.24 -1.44 -0.98
C GLU A 181 17.43 -0.96 -0.12
N LEU A 182 17.27 0.18 0.57
CA LEU A 182 18.38 0.81 1.30
C LEU A 182 19.04 -0.16 2.28
N GLY A 183 18.26 -0.98 3.01
CA GLY A 183 18.77 -1.97 3.95
C GLY A 183 19.77 -2.94 3.32
N LYS A 184 19.46 -3.44 2.12
CA LYS A 184 20.33 -4.35 1.36
C LYS A 184 21.50 -3.62 0.68
N ASN A 185 21.33 -2.35 0.29
CA ASN A 185 22.27 -1.58 -0.51
C ASN A 185 23.23 -0.70 0.32
N LEU A 186 23.04 -0.62 1.65
CA LEU A 186 23.96 0.11 2.53
C LEU A 186 25.38 -0.51 2.64
N HIS A 187 25.55 -1.77 2.27
CA HIS A 187 26.88 -2.38 2.18
C HIS A 187 27.78 -1.65 1.17
N LYS A 188 29.02 -1.33 1.59
CA LYS A 188 29.99 -0.51 0.82
C LYS A 188 30.18 -0.90 -0.65
N ARG A 189 30.06 -2.19 -0.99
CA ARG A 189 30.17 -2.67 -2.39
C ARG A 189 29.00 -2.25 -3.28
N ARG A 190 27.76 -2.24 -2.76
CA ARG A 190 26.53 -1.91 -3.52
C ARG A 190 26.35 -0.41 -3.71
N ARG A 191 26.87 0.46 -2.84
CA ARG A 191 26.88 1.92 -3.01
C ARG A 191 27.64 2.36 -4.28
N LYS A 192 28.54 1.54 -4.83
CA LYS A 192 29.27 1.82 -6.07
C LYS A 192 28.52 1.36 -7.32
N ASN A 193 27.38 0.64 -7.18
CA ASN A 193 26.57 0.20 -8.31
C ASN A 193 26.00 1.43 -9.05
N PRO A 194 26.28 1.57 -10.37
CA PRO A 194 25.75 2.68 -11.17
C PRO A 194 24.22 2.75 -11.18
N GLU A 195 23.54 1.60 -11.21
CA GLU A 195 22.09 1.50 -11.18
C GLU A 195 21.50 2.06 -9.87
N PHE A 196 22.02 1.63 -8.71
CA PHE A 196 21.61 2.19 -7.42
C PHE A 196 21.80 3.71 -7.37
N ARG A 197 22.92 4.22 -7.90
CA ARG A 197 23.16 5.67 -7.95
C ARG A 197 22.16 6.39 -8.85
N ALA A 198 21.79 5.81 -9.98
CA ALA A 198 20.79 6.37 -10.89
C ALA A 198 19.40 6.43 -10.20
N ARG A 199 19.00 5.33 -9.56
CA ARG A 199 17.75 5.25 -8.79
C ARG A 199 17.73 6.25 -7.64
N ALA A 200 18.77 6.32 -6.83
CA ALA A 200 18.90 7.27 -5.73
C ALA A 200 18.88 8.75 -6.23
N LYS A 201 19.52 9.05 -7.37
CA LYS A 201 19.46 10.36 -8.01
C LYS A 201 18.03 10.71 -8.47
N ALA A 202 17.26 9.74 -8.96
CA ALA A 202 15.86 9.95 -9.34
C ALA A 202 15.00 10.29 -8.12
N VAL A 203 15.12 9.55 -7.01
CA VAL A 203 14.47 9.88 -5.72
C VAL A 203 14.87 11.29 -5.25
N GLY A 204 16.16 11.62 -5.27
CA GLY A 204 16.64 12.96 -4.90
C GLY A 204 16.03 14.10 -5.75
N ARG A 205 15.82 13.87 -7.05
CA ARG A 205 15.12 14.84 -7.91
C ARG A 205 13.65 15.01 -7.52
N LYS A 206 12.96 13.92 -7.18
CA LYS A 206 11.57 13.95 -6.73
C LYS A 206 11.44 14.70 -5.39
N ILE A 207 12.29 14.36 -4.42
CA ILE A 207 12.35 15.08 -3.12
C ILE A 207 12.58 16.57 -3.35
N ARG A 208 13.58 16.94 -4.16
CA ARG A 208 13.85 18.34 -4.47
C ARG A 208 12.64 19.04 -5.09
N LYS A 209 11.98 18.40 -6.07
CA LYS A 209 10.78 18.97 -6.73
C LYS A 209 9.66 19.22 -5.71
N GLN A 210 9.40 18.25 -4.85
CA GLN A 210 8.35 18.37 -3.83
C GLN A 210 8.69 19.42 -2.77
N VAL A 211 9.92 19.42 -2.27
CA VAL A 211 10.38 20.42 -1.28
C VAL A 211 10.28 21.84 -1.88
N LEU A 212 10.74 22.03 -3.10
CA LEU A 212 10.62 23.32 -3.77
C LEU A 212 9.16 23.75 -3.95
N LYS A 213 8.29 22.85 -4.41
CA LYS A 213 6.87 23.15 -4.62
C LYS A 213 6.15 23.45 -3.30
N ASP A 214 6.29 22.57 -2.31
CA ASP A 214 5.44 22.55 -1.11
C ASP A 214 6.00 23.42 0.04
N TYR A 215 7.32 23.55 0.15
CA TYR A 215 7.94 24.20 1.31
C TYR A 215 8.73 25.47 0.97
N VAL A 216 8.88 25.79 -0.33
CA VAL A 216 9.56 27.01 -0.76
C VAL A 216 8.63 27.89 -1.61
N ILE A 217 8.23 27.42 -2.80
CA ILE A 217 7.51 28.24 -3.79
C ILE A 217 6.12 28.63 -3.27
N HIS A 218 5.31 27.66 -2.85
CA HIS A 218 3.96 27.93 -2.38
C HIS A 218 3.92 28.84 -1.14
N PRO A 219 4.73 28.63 -0.08
CA PRO A 219 4.82 29.58 1.03
C PRO A 219 5.34 30.96 0.62
N LEU A 220 6.34 31.07 -0.25
CA LEU A 220 6.84 32.35 -0.73
C LEU A 220 5.76 33.15 -1.48
N LEU A 221 4.95 32.50 -2.31
CA LEU A 221 3.84 33.11 -3.03
C LEU A 221 2.74 33.65 -2.10
N SER A 222 2.63 33.15 -0.89
CA SER A 222 1.63 33.57 0.09
C SER A 222 2.01 34.87 0.86
N GLY A 223 3.20 35.41 0.62
CA GLY A 223 3.66 36.69 1.21
C GLY A 223 3.53 36.71 2.74
N PRO A 224 2.65 37.57 3.32
CA PRO A 224 2.46 37.64 4.76
C PRO A 224 2.03 36.34 5.42
N SER A 225 1.38 35.44 4.67
CA SER A 225 0.95 34.14 5.13
C SER A 225 2.05 33.06 5.06
N PHE A 226 3.31 33.42 4.80
CA PHE A 226 4.41 32.47 4.56
C PHE A 226 4.49 31.36 5.60
N LEU A 227 4.58 31.67 6.88
CA LEU A 227 4.73 30.69 7.96
C LEU A 227 3.49 29.83 8.15
N THR A 228 2.31 30.44 8.04
CA THR A 228 1.04 29.70 8.16
C THR A 228 0.78 28.80 6.97
N THR A 229 1.15 29.21 5.76
CA THR A 229 1.11 28.37 4.55
C THR A 229 2.12 27.22 4.62
N LEU A 230 3.33 27.47 5.13
CA LEU A 230 4.33 26.43 5.36
C LEU A 230 3.80 25.37 6.34
N ALA A 231 3.24 25.81 7.49
CA ALA A 231 2.63 24.92 8.47
C ALA A 231 1.43 24.14 7.88
N ALA A 232 0.56 24.81 7.11
CA ALA A 232 -0.58 24.18 6.43
C ALA A 232 -0.14 23.08 5.46
N THR A 233 0.86 23.36 4.63
CA THR A 233 1.39 22.40 3.66
C THR A 233 2.06 21.21 4.35
N PHE A 234 2.83 21.46 5.41
CA PHE A 234 3.39 20.38 6.23
C PHE A 234 2.29 19.51 6.85
N THR A 235 1.25 20.13 7.42
CA THR A 235 0.11 19.41 7.98
C THR A 235 -0.61 18.58 6.93
N ALA A 236 -0.84 19.12 5.73
CA ALA A 236 -1.49 18.37 4.65
C ALA A 236 -0.66 17.15 4.20
N ASN A 237 0.66 17.27 4.12
CA ASN A 237 1.54 16.14 3.82
C ASN A 237 1.54 15.09 4.96
N LEU A 238 1.54 15.56 6.22
CA LEU A 238 1.46 14.66 7.38
C LEU A 238 0.13 13.88 7.41
N VAL A 239 -1.00 14.57 7.18
CA VAL A 239 -2.32 13.94 7.11
C VAL A 239 -2.38 12.89 5.98
N ARG A 240 -1.87 13.22 4.79
CA ARG A 240 -1.78 12.25 3.69
C ARG A 240 -0.93 11.04 4.08
N ASN A 241 0.26 11.24 4.67
CA ASN A 241 1.14 10.15 5.09
C ASN A 241 0.50 9.24 6.12
N LEU A 242 -0.08 9.81 7.18
CA LEU A 242 -0.78 9.06 8.23
C LEU A 242 -1.97 8.27 7.67
N TRP A 243 -2.74 8.89 6.77
CA TRP A 243 -3.88 8.24 6.12
C TRP A 243 -3.43 7.05 5.26
N THR A 244 -2.50 7.29 4.34
CA THR A 244 -2.00 6.26 3.41
C THR A 244 -1.37 5.09 4.17
N HIS A 245 -0.51 5.38 5.16
CA HIS A 245 0.07 4.35 6.02
C HIS A 245 -1.01 3.54 6.75
N SER A 246 -2.02 4.20 7.33
CA SER A 246 -3.08 3.50 8.07
C SER A 246 -3.88 2.57 7.17
N VAL A 247 -4.22 3.01 5.95
CA VAL A 247 -4.98 2.19 4.99
C VAL A 247 -4.16 0.96 4.55
N ILE A 248 -2.91 1.16 4.13
CA ILE A 248 -2.06 0.06 3.64
C ILE A 248 -1.73 -0.90 4.79
N MET A 249 -1.42 -0.38 5.97
CA MET A 249 -1.17 -1.21 7.16
C MET A 249 -2.38 -2.09 7.51
N CYS A 250 -3.60 -1.55 7.39
CA CYS A 250 -4.83 -2.30 7.65
C CYS A 250 -5.16 -3.33 6.57
N GLY A 251 -4.57 -3.23 5.39
CA GLY A 251 -4.70 -4.23 4.34
C GLY A 251 -3.88 -5.50 4.57
N HIS A 252 -2.76 -5.41 5.31
CA HIS A 252 -1.77 -6.50 5.37
C HIS A 252 -1.40 -6.97 6.79
N PHE A 253 -1.60 -6.16 7.82
CA PHE A 253 -1.07 -6.48 9.15
C PHE A 253 -2.07 -6.66 10.28
N PRO A 254 -3.40 -6.58 10.11
CA PRO A 254 -4.34 -6.94 11.17
C PRO A 254 -4.21 -8.41 11.58
N GLU A 255 -4.75 -8.75 12.75
CA GLU A 255 -4.94 -10.15 13.13
C GLU A 255 -5.88 -10.85 12.13
N GLY A 256 -5.61 -12.12 11.85
CA GLY A 256 -6.32 -12.92 10.83
C GLY A 256 -5.64 -12.92 9.46
N VAL A 257 -4.85 -11.90 9.12
CA VAL A 257 -4.06 -11.88 7.88
C VAL A 257 -2.84 -12.80 8.02
N GLN A 258 -2.64 -13.66 7.03
CA GLN A 258 -1.57 -14.65 7.04
C GLN A 258 -0.26 -14.14 6.44
N VAL A 259 0.82 -14.73 6.91
CA VAL A 259 2.18 -14.57 6.41
C VAL A 259 2.68 -15.93 5.98
N PHE A 260 3.41 -15.99 4.87
CA PHE A 260 3.78 -17.24 4.22
C PHE A 260 5.30 -17.46 4.22
N GLU A 261 5.71 -18.71 4.37
CA GLU A 261 7.12 -19.07 4.24
C GLU A 261 7.52 -19.14 2.76
N ARG A 262 8.77 -18.81 2.46
CA ARG A 262 9.34 -18.86 1.09
C ARG A 262 9.19 -20.23 0.41
N ARG A 263 9.23 -21.31 1.20
CA ARG A 263 9.11 -22.67 0.66
C ARG A 263 7.68 -23.04 0.25
N SER A 264 6.65 -22.41 0.85
CA SER A 264 5.24 -22.74 0.58
C SER A 264 4.79 -22.34 -0.82
N ILE A 265 5.48 -21.39 -1.45
CA ILE A 265 5.15 -20.91 -2.80
C ILE A 265 5.92 -21.62 -3.93
N LYS A 266 6.73 -22.65 -3.60
CA LYS A 266 7.49 -23.39 -4.62
C LYS A 266 6.58 -24.28 -5.43
N GLY A 267 6.42 -23.98 -6.73
CA GLY A 267 5.54 -24.71 -7.62
C GLY A 267 4.06 -24.34 -7.44
N GLU A 268 3.78 -23.21 -6.81
CA GLU A 268 2.43 -22.67 -6.60
C GLU A 268 1.65 -22.60 -7.91
N THR A 269 0.46 -23.18 -7.91
CA THR A 269 -0.49 -23.08 -9.03
C THR A 269 -1.22 -21.75 -9.01
N ARG A 270 -2.01 -21.46 -10.07
CA ARG A 270 -2.81 -20.24 -10.10
C ARG A 270 -3.89 -20.22 -9.00
N GLY A 271 -4.55 -21.33 -8.74
CA GLY A 271 -5.52 -21.44 -7.65
C GLY A 271 -4.88 -21.21 -6.28
N GLN A 272 -3.71 -21.81 -6.04
CA GLN A 272 -2.94 -21.58 -4.82
C GLN A 272 -2.47 -20.14 -4.67
N TRP A 273 -2.05 -19.49 -5.76
CA TRP A 273 -1.70 -18.07 -5.74
C TRP A 273 -2.90 -17.19 -5.36
N TYR A 274 -4.08 -17.44 -5.94
CA TYR A 274 -5.29 -16.72 -5.56
C TYR A 274 -5.64 -16.94 -4.09
N LEU A 275 -5.61 -18.18 -3.62
CA LEU A 275 -5.88 -18.51 -2.20
C LEU A 275 -4.93 -17.73 -1.28
N ARG A 276 -3.65 -17.64 -1.63
CA ARG A 276 -2.66 -16.87 -0.88
C ARG A 276 -2.97 -15.36 -0.88
N GLN A 277 -3.44 -14.77 -2.00
CA GLN A 277 -3.89 -13.38 -2.04
C GLN A 277 -5.09 -13.14 -1.12
N MET A 278 -6.06 -14.08 -1.13
CA MET A 278 -7.24 -14.04 -0.27
C MET A 278 -6.89 -14.04 1.22
N MET A 279 -5.97 -14.92 1.62
CA MET A 279 -5.57 -15.09 3.02
C MET A 279 -4.53 -14.06 3.48
N GLY A 280 -3.80 -13.45 2.54
CA GLY A 280 -2.75 -12.46 2.78
C GLY A 280 -3.25 -11.02 2.88
N SER A 281 -4.56 -10.77 2.80
CA SER A 281 -5.13 -9.43 2.74
C SER A 281 -6.37 -9.30 3.63
N ALA A 282 -6.68 -8.07 4.05
CA ALA A 282 -7.86 -7.74 4.83
C ALA A 282 -8.56 -6.48 4.30
N ASN A 283 -9.88 -6.44 4.41
CA ASN A 283 -10.68 -5.31 3.99
C ASN A 283 -11.03 -4.34 5.12
N ILE A 284 -11.34 -3.11 4.75
CA ILE A 284 -11.85 -2.08 5.64
C ILE A 284 -13.33 -1.85 5.30
N SER A 285 -14.22 -2.08 6.26
CA SER A 285 -15.64 -1.78 6.08
C SER A 285 -15.92 -0.29 6.30
N GLY A 286 -16.83 0.27 5.52
CA GLY A 286 -17.17 1.68 5.64
C GLY A 286 -18.23 2.18 4.65
N SER A 287 -18.37 3.50 4.58
CA SER A 287 -19.23 4.17 3.62
C SER A 287 -18.58 4.29 2.23
N LYS A 288 -19.35 4.61 1.21
CA LYS A 288 -18.82 4.93 -0.14
C LYS A 288 -17.76 6.02 -0.12
N ALA A 289 -17.91 7.03 0.76
CA ALA A 289 -16.89 8.07 0.93
C ALA A 289 -15.60 7.53 1.55
N MET A 290 -15.69 6.60 2.50
CA MET A 290 -14.53 5.90 3.05
C MET A 290 -13.81 5.09 1.97
N HIS A 291 -14.55 4.28 1.20
CA HIS A 291 -13.98 3.50 0.11
C HIS A 291 -13.27 4.40 -0.93
N PHE A 292 -13.89 5.51 -1.31
CA PHE A 292 -13.25 6.50 -2.20
C PHE A 292 -11.97 7.11 -1.61
N MET A 293 -12.00 7.54 -0.35
CA MET A 293 -10.85 8.17 0.31
C MET A 293 -9.69 7.19 0.57
N THR A 294 -9.96 5.90 0.59
CA THR A 294 -8.93 4.86 0.65
C THR A 294 -8.37 4.48 -0.73
N GLY A 295 -8.82 5.12 -1.81
CA GLY A 295 -8.46 4.70 -3.16
C GLY A 295 -9.07 3.35 -3.55
N ASN A 296 -10.23 3.02 -2.96
CA ASN A 296 -10.84 1.70 -3.00
C ASN A 296 -9.96 0.56 -2.46
N LEU A 297 -8.79 0.88 -1.85
CA LEU A 297 -7.93 -0.09 -1.15
C LEU A 297 -8.55 -0.59 0.17
N SER A 298 -9.70 -0.07 0.58
CA SER A 298 -10.56 -0.71 1.56
C SER A 298 -11.10 -2.07 1.11
N HIS A 299 -11.03 -2.37 -0.19
CA HIS A 299 -11.25 -3.66 -0.82
C HIS A 299 -9.90 -4.32 -1.15
N GLN A 300 -9.04 -4.49 -0.14
CA GLN A 300 -7.68 -4.94 -0.34
C GLN A 300 -7.58 -6.36 -0.87
N ILE A 301 -8.50 -7.24 -0.44
CA ILE A 301 -8.58 -8.62 -0.94
C ILE A 301 -8.83 -8.60 -2.45
N GLU A 302 -9.82 -7.84 -2.90
CA GLU A 302 -10.20 -7.73 -4.31
C GLU A 302 -9.10 -7.05 -5.14
N HIS A 303 -8.43 -6.07 -4.54
CA HIS A 303 -7.28 -5.40 -5.16
C HIS A 303 -6.10 -6.37 -5.37
N HIS A 304 -5.81 -7.23 -4.39
CA HIS A 304 -4.75 -8.23 -4.52
C HIS A 304 -5.10 -9.36 -5.49
N LEU A 305 -6.36 -9.76 -5.55
CA LEU A 305 -6.83 -10.72 -6.54
C LEU A 305 -6.74 -10.17 -7.97
N PHE A 306 -7.13 -8.91 -8.15
CA PHE A 306 -7.32 -8.30 -9.48
C PHE A 306 -6.77 -6.86 -9.52
N PRO A 307 -5.45 -6.66 -9.39
CA PRO A 307 -4.86 -5.33 -9.28
C PRO A 307 -5.01 -4.48 -10.55
N ASP A 308 -5.31 -5.09 -11.68
CA ASP A 308 -5.50 -4.47 -12.99
C ASP A 308 -6.97 -4.10 -13.32
N LEU A 309 -7.91 -4.45 -12.44
CA LEU A 309 -9.31 -4.03 -12.62
C LEU A 309 -9.50 -2.58 -12.15
N PRO A 310 -10.38 -1.81 -12.80
CA PRO A 310 -10.72 -0.45 -12.37
C PRO A 310 -11.18 -0.40 -10.91
N SER A 311 -10.58 0.47 -10.09
CA SER A 311 -10.82 0.56 -8.65
C SER A 311 -12.29 0.77 -8.27
N ASN A 312 -13.04 1.50 -9.09
CA ASN A 312 -14.47 1.73 -8.89
C ASN A 312 -15.33 0.46 -9.01
N ARG A 313 -14.76 -0.66 -9.48
CA ARG A 313 -15.42 -1.95 -9.61
C ARG A 313 -15.24 -2.85 -8.39
N TYR A 314 -14.29 -2.55 -7.50
CA TYR A 314 -14.00 -3.43 -6.35
C TYR A 314 -15.19 -3.66 -5.42
N ALA A 315 -16.08 -2.69 -5.25
CA ALA A 315 -17.28 -2.86 -4.42
C ALA A 315 -18.24 -3.94 -4.96
N GLU A 316 -18.41 -4.07 -6.28
CA GLU A 316 -19.23 -5.11 -6.89
C GLU A 316 -18.51 -6.47 -6.90
N VAL A 317 -17.20 -6.45 -7.14
CA VAL A 317 -16.34 -7.64 -7.08
C VAL A 317 -16.36 -8.23 -5.67
N ALA A 318 -16.30 -7.38 -4.63
CA ALA A 318 -16.32 -7.82 -3.23
C ALA A 318 -17.55 -8.66 -2.85
N VAL A 319 -18.70 -8.39 -3.47
CA VAL A 319 -19.91 -9.21 -3.24
C VAL A 319 -19.70 -10.64 -3.72
N LYS A 320 -19.12 -10.80 -4.91
CA LYS A 320 -18.86 -12.12 -5.52
C LYS A 320 -17.73 -12.85 -4.81
N VAL A 321 -16.64 -12.14 -4.50
CA VAL A 321 -15.49 -12.71 -3.77
C VAL A 321 -15.90 -13.18 -2.38
N ARG A 322 -16.73 -12.40 -1.65
CA ARG A 322 -17.25 -12.82 -0.35
C ARG A 322 -18.06 -14.11 -0.43
N ALA A 323 -18.89 -14.28 -1.46
CA ALA A 323 -19.64 -15.51 -1.68
C ALA A 323 -18.71 -16.73 -1.87
N LEU A 324 -17.54 -16.54 -2.50
CA LEU A 324 -16.53 -17.59 -2.60
C LEU A 324 -15.89 -17.91 -1.25
N PHE A 325 -15.57 -16.91 -0.43
CA PHE A 325 -15.10 -17.13 0.94
C PHE A 325 -16.11 -17.99 1.75
N GLU A 326 -17.40 -17.66 1.63
CA GLU A 326 -18.47 -18.43 2.28
C GLU A 326 -18.57 -19.87 1.70
N LYS A 327 -18.53 -20.03 0.36
CA LYS A 327 -18.59 -21.34 -0.31
C LYS A 327 -17.45 -22.27 0.12
N TYR A 328 -16.24 -21.71 0.28
CA TYR A 328 -15.03 -22.48 0.62
C TYR A 328 -14.69 -22.44 2.12
N GLU A 329 -15.60 -22.00 2.97
CA GLU A 329 -15.45 -21.92 4.43
C GLU A 329 -14.17 -21.19 4.88
N LEU A 330 -13.82 -20.11 4.18
CA LEU A 330 -12.67 -19.25 4.46
C LEU A 330 -13.09 -18.01 5.25
N GLU A 331 -12.18 -17.46 6.08
CA GLU A 331 -12.44 -16.25 6.84
C GLU A 331 -12.20 -15.00 5.97
N TYR A 332 -13.25 -14.23 5.69
CA TYR A 332 -13.17 -12.94 5.03
C TYR A 332 -12.84 -11.85 6.06
N VAL A 333 -11.55 -11.57 6.27
CA VAL A 333 -11.08 -10.62 7.28
C VAL A 333 -11.51 -9.20 6.91
N THR A 334 -12.42 -8.62 7.70
CA THR A 334 -12.92 -7.25 7.47
C THR A 334 -13.33 -6.58 8.78
N GLY A 335 -13.31 -5.25 8.80
CA GLY A 335 -13.76 -4.48 9.95
C GLY A 335 -13.62 -2.96 9.74
N PRO A 336 -14.24 -2.13 10.59
CA PRO A 336 -14.12 -0.68 10.48
C PRO A 336 -12.67 -0.22 10.72
N LEU A 337 -12.26 0.86 10.03
CA LEU A 337 -10.88 1.37 10.07
C LEU A 337 -10.29 1.48 11.48
N PRO A 338 -10.98 2.06 12.50
CA PRO A 338 -10.40 2.15 13.84
C PRO A 338 -10.07 0.78 14.46
N LYS A 339 -10.91 -0.24 14.22
CA LYS A 339 -10.68 -1.60 14.70
C LYS A 339 -9.46 -2.24 14.00
N GLN A 340 -9.36 -2.07 12.69
CA GLN A 340 -8.23 -2.60 11.91
C GLN A 340 -6.92 -1.91 12.29
N VAL A 341 -6.93 -0.58 12.46
CA VAL A 341 -5.75 0.18 12.95
C VAL A 341 -5.34 -0.31 14.33
N PHE A 342 -6.29 -0.46 15.25
CA PHE A 342 -6.00 -0.98 16.59
C PHE A 342 -5.39 -2.39 16.54
N SER A 343 -5.99 -3.28 15.75
CA SER A 343 -5.51 -4.65 15.57
C SER A 343 -4.06 -4.69 15.04
N ALA A 344 -3.79 -3.93 13.98
CA ALA A 344 -2.46 -3.86 13.39
C ALA A 344 -1.42 -3.27 14.35
N TRP A 345 -1.74 -2.17 15.06
CA TRP A 345 -0.84 -1.60 16.07
C TRP A 345 -0.65 -2.51 17.27
N HIS A 346 -1.69 -3.19 17.74
CA HIS A 346 -1.56 -4.20 18.80
C HIS A 346 -0.55 -5.29 18.41
N LYS A 347 -0.63 -5.78 17.17
CA LYS A 347 0.33 -6.76 16.63
C LYS A 347 1.75 -6.18 16.58
N VAL A 348 1.94 -4.91 16.19
CA VAL A 348 3.24 -4.23 16.22
C VAL A 348 3.83 -4.19 17.63
N PHE A 349 3.03 -3.82 18.66
CA PHE A 349 3.49 -3.81 20.04
C PHE A 349 3.81 -5.21 20.55
N ARG A 350 2.95 -6.20 20.30
CA ARG A 350 3.14 -7.58 20.73
C ARG A 350 4.42 -8.19 20.15
N LEU A 351 4.65 -8.01 18.85
CA LEU A 351 5.79 -8.58 18.14
C LEU A 351 7.10 -7.78 18.32
N ALA A 352 7.05 -6.63 18.99
CA ALA A 352 8.25 -5.94 19.45
C ALA A 352 9.04 -6.79 20.47
N LEU A 353 8.33 -7.63 21.22
CA LEU A 353 8.92 -8.53 22.20
C LEU A 353 9.28 -9.90 21.58
N PRO A 354 10.28 -10.61 22.12
CA PRO A 354 10.58 -11.97 21.70
C PRO A 354 9.39 -12.90 21.99
N ASN A 355 9.28 -14.01 21.24
CA ASN A 355 8.27 -15.02 21.52
C ASN A 355 8.43 -15.56 22.94
N ARG A 356 7.32 -15.70 23.67
CA ARG A 356 7.32 -16.16 25.07
C ARG A 356 7.73 -17.62 25.26
N LYS A 357 7.70 -18.43 24.18
CA LYS A 357 8.12 -19.84 24.23
C LYS A 357 9.04 -20.13 23.05
N PRO A 358 10.18 -20.82 23.26
CA PRO A 358 10.93 -21.35 22.13
C PRO A 358 10.04 -22.33 21.38
N LYS A 359 9.95 -22.23 20.04
CA LYS A 359 9.33 -23.26 19.22
C LYS A 359 10.13 -24.56 19.45
N VAL A 360 9.47 -25.57 20.00
CA VAL A 360 10.04 -26.92 20.06
C VAL A 360 10.09 -27.42 18.63
N GLY A 361 11.29 -27.52 18.05
CA GLY A 361 11.57 -28.24 16.82
C GLY A 361 11.53 -27.42 15.53
N THR A 362 12.43 -26.46 15.36
CA THR A 362 12.96 -26.15 14.03
C THR A 362 14.25 -26.95 13.84
N PRO A 363 14.34 -27.83 12.82
CA PRO A 363 15.61 -28.48 12.49
C PRO A 363 16.65 -27.44 12.05
N ASP A 364 17.91 -27.72 12.35
CA ASP A 364 19.13 -26.92 12.12
C ASP A 364 19.41 -26.47 10.66
N HIS A 365 18.42 -26.16 9.86
CA HIS A 365 18.60 -25.69 8.47
C HIS A 365 18.93 -24.19 8.32
N GLU A 366 18.96 -23.42 9.44
CA GLU A 366 19.27 -21.98 9.37
C GLU A 366 20.77 -21.64 9.30
N ARG A 367 21.67 -22.62 9.41
CA ARG A 367 23.12 -22.35 9.32
C ARG A 367 23.62 -22.07 7.89
N GLU A 368 22.89 -22.49 6.85
CA GLU A 368 23.33 -22.32 5.46
C GLU A 368 22.99 -20.95 4.84
N LEU A 369 22.11 -20.16 5.44
CA LEU A 369 21.68 -18.88 4.86
C LEU A 369 22.49 -17.64 5.33
N VAL A 370 23.45 -17.82 6.23
CA VAL A 370 24.32 -16.73 6.73
C VAL A 370 25.66 -16.68 5.98
N THR A 371 25.98 -17.68 5.18
CA THR A 371 27.29 -17.81 4.49
C THR A 371 27.19 -17.83 2.95
N ALA A 372 26.03 -17.52 2.35
CA ALA A 372 25.92 -17.41 0.90
C ALA A 372 25.59 -15.97 0.46
#